data_a0a83ab721edc7497a372a1da120f3e6
#
_entry.id   a0a83ab721edc7497a372a1da120f3e6
#
_cell.length_a   1.000
_cell.length_b   1.000
_cell.length_c   1.000
_cell.angle_alpha   90.00
_cell.angle_beta   90.00
_cell.angle_gamma   90.00
#
_symmetry.space_group_name_H-M   'P 1'
#
loop_
_entity.id
_entity.type
_entity.pdbx_description
1 polymer ?
#
loop_
_entity_poly.entity_id
_entity_poly.type
_entity_poly.pdbx_seq_one_letter_code
_entity_poly.pdbx_strand_id
1 'polypeptide(L)'
;LYGAGSQDVSPRFGASYHLYGNSLVVPIADVDRTDFFLCIGANPLVSNGSVLTAPDMRGRLRALQQRGGKLVVVDPRRSETARVADLHVPIRPGGDAAFLLALAAVIVRSGAANGAVIRATTRGWDAIEARLRAIDLDACAQSCGVPRETIESLARDFAAAKTSVAYSRVGVCNARFGTLA
;
A
#
# COMPACT_ATOMS: atom_id res chain seq x y z
N LEU A 1 11.64 30.40 4.13
CA LEU A 1 11.87 29.13 4.82
C LEU A 1 11.63 27.99 3.85
N TYR A 2 12.65 27.16 3.60
CA TYR A 2 12.58 25.96 2.79
C TYR A 2 12.57 24.75 3.73
N GLY A 3 11.66 23.81 3.51
CA GLY A 3 11.55 22.58 4.28
C GLY A 3 11.50 21.36 3.38
N ALA A 4 11.78 20.17 3.91
CA ALA A 4 11.73 18.92 3.19
C ALA A 4 10.29 18.44 2.86
N GLY A 5 9.27 19.15 3.32
CA GLY A 5 7.88 18.73 3.19
C GLY A 5 7.42 18.42 1.77
N SER A 6 7.84 19.24 0.79
CA SER A 6 7.50 19.01 -0.62
C SER A 6 8.11 17.74 -1.21
N GLN A 7 9.22 17.29 -0.65
CA GLN A 7 9.96 16.12 -1.08
C GLN A 7 9.60 14.84 -0.29
N ASP A 8 8.91 14.98 0.85
CA ASP A 8 8.64 13.87 1.75
C ASP A 8 7.13 13.62 1.92
N VAL A 9 6.37 14.62 2.35
CA VAL A 9 5.02 14.38 2.86
C VAL A 9 3.90 15.11 2.12
N SER A 10 4.20 16.08 1.26
CA SER A 10 3.16 16.88 0.58
C SER A 10 2.14 16.04 -0.21
N PRO A 11 2.53 15.00 -0.97
CA PRO A 11 1.57 14.14 -1.65
C PRO A 11 0.60 13.46 -0.69
N ARG A 12 1.10 13.02 0.47
CA ARG A 12 0.30 12.40 1.51
C ARG A 12 -0.67 13.39 2.16
N PHE A 13 -0.23 14.61 2.43
CA PHE A 13 -1.11 15.66 2.96
C PHE A 13 -2.22 16.00 1.96
N GLY A 14 -1.90 16.03 0.66
CA GLY A 14 -2.89 16.18 -0.40
C GLY A 14 -3.91 15.05 -0.40
N ALA A 15 -3.47 13.80 -0.35
CA ALA A 15 -4.33 12.62 -0.28
C ALA A 15 -5.23 12.67 0.98
N SER A 16 -4.64 12.96 2.15
CA SER A 16 -5.41 13.08 3.40
C SER A 16 -6.47 14.18 3.34
N TYR A 17 -6.14 15.31 2.74
CA TYR A 17 -7.11 16.39 2.55
C TYR A 17 -8.30 15.94 1.69
N HIS A 18 -8.05 15.25 0.58
CA HIS A 18 -9.10 14.78 -0.30
C HIS A 18 -9.95 13.65 0.31
N LEU A 19 -9.34 12.77 1.09
CA LEU A 19 -10.02 11.63 1.69
C LEU A 19 -10.76 11.99 2.98
N TYR A 20 -10.17 12.83 3.82
CA TYR A 20 -10.65 13.09 5.18
C TYR A 20 -11.02 14.56 5.44
N GLY A 21 -10.84 15.45 4.46
CA GLY A 21 -11.07 16.87 4.62
C GLY A 21 -10.03 17.59 5.49
N ASN A 22 -8.98 16.92 5.91
CA ASN A 22 -7.92 17.48 6.75
C ASN A 22 -6.56 16.82 6.41
N SER A 23 -5.58 17.65 6.05
CA SER A 23 -4.23 17.20 5.68
C SER A 23 -3.46 16.53 6.82
N LEU A 24 -3.82 16.78 8.07
CA LEU A 24 -3.12 16.24 9.24
C LEU A 24 -3.67 14.90 9.74
N VAL A 25 -4.72 14.38 9.12
CA VAL A 25 -5.21 13.04 9.43
C VAL A 25 -4.25 12.00 8.84
N VAL A 26 -3.65 11.23 9.72
CA VAL A 26 -2.67 10.21 9.37
C VAL A 26 -3.17 8.85 9.85
N PRO A 27 -3.69 7.99 8.96
CA PRO A 27 -4.00 6.61 9.32
C PRO A 27 -2.73 5.88 9.77
N ILE A 28 -2.84 5.14 10.86
CA ILE A 28 -1.75 4.35 11.42
C ILE A 28 -2.08 2.87 11.23
N ALA A 29 -1.17 2.14 10.58
CA ALA A 29 -1.34 0.71 10.36
C ALA A 29 -1.20 -0.07 11.67
N ASP A 30 -2.19 -0.90 12.00
CA ASP A 30 -2.16 -1.78 13.18
C ASP A 30 -1.38 -3.07 12.86
N VAL A 31 -0.07 -3.00 12.97
CA VAL A 31 0.82 -4.14 12.68
C VAL A 31 0.63 -5.31 13.64
N ASP A 32 0.15 -5.04 14.86
CA ASP A 32 0.02 -6.06 15.90
C ASP A 32 -1.21 -6.97 15.68
N ARG A 33 -2.22 -6.48 14.93
CA ARG A 33 -3.49 -7.21 14.70
C ARG A 33 -3.75 -7.55 13.24
N THR A 34 -2.88 -7.11 12.32
CA THR A 34 -3.04 -7.45 10.90
C THR A 34 -2.49 -8.84 10.57
N ASP A 35 -3.14 -9.55 9.66
CA ASP A 35 -2.68 -10.85 9.16
C ASP A 35 -1.94 -10.72 7.82
N PHE A 36 -2.13 -9.61 7.10
CA PHE A 36 -1.43 -9.32 5.86
C PHE A 36 -0.92 -7.88 5.87
N PHE A 37 0.40 -7.70 5.95
CA PHE A 37 1.04 -6.39 5.96
C PHE A 37 1.73 -6.14 4.62
N LEU A 38 1.13 -5.29 3.78
CA LEU A 38 1.69 -4.86 2.50
C LEU A 38 2.46 -3.55 2.69
N CYS A 39 3.78 -3.64 2.71
CA CYS A 39 4.69 -2.53 2.94
C CYS A 39 5.24 -2.02 1.60
N ILE A 40 4.93 -0.79 1.20
CA ILE A 40 5.24 -0.22 -0.12
C ILE A 40 6.12 1.01 0.03
N GLY A 41 7.29 1.00 -0.61
CA GLY A 41 8.22 2.14 -0.58
C GLY A 41 8.60 2.60 0.82
N ALA A 42 8.72 1.65 1.74
CA ALA A 42 8.98 1.90 3.15
C ALA A 42 9.96 0.88 3.75
N ASN A 43 10.75 1.33 4.71
CA ASN A 43 11.73 0.48 5.40
C ASN A 43 11.59 0.60 6.92
N PRO A 44 10.51 0.02 7.51
CA PRO A 44 10.21 0.18 8.92
C PRO A 44 11.28 -0.37 9.87
N LEU A 45 12.12 -1.31 9.44
CA LEU A 45 13.25 -1.77 10.26
C LEU A 45 14.35 -0.71 10.44
N VAL A 46 14.44 0.28 9.58
CA VAL A 46 15.37 1.40 9.71
C VAL A 46 14.69 2.61 10.36
N SER A 47 13.45 2.91 9.97
CA SER A 47 12.73 4.10 10.41
C SER A 47 11.90 3.89 11.68
N ASN A 48 11.89 2.70 12.27
CA ASN A 48 10.96 2.29 13.34
C ASN A 48 9.48 2.55 12.97
N GLY A 49 9.16 2.41 11.67
CA GLY A 49 7.85 2.68 11.14
C GLY A 49 7.50 4.16 10.97
N SER A 50 8.43 5.10 11.26
CA SER A 50 8.18 6.55 11.20
C SER A 50 6.87 6.94 11.89
N VAL A 51 5.80 7.26 11.13
CA VAL A 51 4.50 7.61 11.71
C VAL A 51 3.79 6.49 12.46
N LEU A 52 4.17 5.23 12.28
CA LEU A 52 3.66 4.14 13.12
C LEU A 52 4.09 4.31 14.58
N THR A 53 5.20 5.06 14.82
CA THR A 53 5.78 5.26 16.15
C THR A 53 5.83 3.96 16.97
N ALA A 54 6.13 2.85 16.29
CA ALA A 54 6.06 1.51 16.87
C ALA A 54 7.45 1.09 17.39
N PRO A 55 7.65 1.08 18.69
CA PRO A 55 8.89 0.56 19.27
C PRO A 55 9.03 -0.92 18.92
N ASP A 56 10.28 -1.39 18.82
CA ASP A 56 10.61 -2.78 18.46
C ASP A 56 9.89 -3.27 17.19
N MET A 57 9.99 -2.51 16.12
CA MET A 57 9.37 -2.89 14.83
C MET A 57 9.82 -4.28 14.35
N ARG A 58 11.08 -4.66 14.63
CA ARG A 58 11.60 -5.99 14.30
C ARG A 58 10.85 -7.11 15.03
N GLY A 59 10.63 -6.96 16.33
CA GLY A 59 9.86 -7.91 17.13
C GLY A 59 8.40 -8.00 16.66
N ARG A 60 7.78 -6.85 16.33
CA ARG A 60 6.39 -6.80 15.84
C ARG A 60 6.22 -7.50 14.48
N LEU A 61 7.12 -7.28 13.53
CA LEU A 61 7.09 -7.98 12.23
C LEU A 61 7.34 -9.49 12.39
N ARG A 62 8.25 -9.87 13.29
CA ARG A 62 8.46 -11.28 13.63
C ARG A 62 7.21 -11.91 14.27
N ALA A 63 6.56 -11.20 15.18
CA ALA A 63 5.32 -11.65 15.82
C ALA A 63 4.18 -11.78 14.81
N LEU A 64 4.07 -10.88 13.82
CA LEU A 64 3.16 -11.02 12.69
C LEU A 64 3.38 -12.37 11.98
N GLN A 65 4.62 -12.67 11.59
CA GLN A 65 4.94 -13.91 10.89
C GLN A 65 4.72 -15.17 11.75
N GLN A 66 5.09 -15.11 13.04
CA GLN A 66 4.91 -16.23 13.99
C GLN A 66 3.44 -16.61 14.21
N ARG A 67 2.51 -15.66 14.14
CA ARG A 67 1.07 -15.97 14.22
C ARG A 67 0.44 -16.36 12.88
N GLY A 68 1.27 -16.61 11.84
CA GLY A 68 0.82 -17.01 10.51
C GLY A 68 0.47 -15.84 9.58
N GLY A 69 0.73 -14.61 9.99
CA GLY A 69 0.55 -13.44 9.13
C GLY A 69 1.64 -13.33 8.08
N LYS A 70 1.39 -12.54 7.04
CA LYS A 70 2.27 -12.38 5.87
C LYS A 70 2.79 -10.95 5.76
N LEU A 71 4.11 -10.81 5.70
CA LEU A 71 4.79 -9.56 5.40
C LEU A 71 5.21 -9.54 3.93
N VAL A 72 4.63 -8.64 3.15
CA VAL A 72 5.03 -8.40 1.76
C VAL A 72 5.67 -7.02 1.65
N VAL A 73 6.82 -6.93 1.01
CA VAL A 73 7.51 -5.66 0.78
C VAL A 73 7.61 -5.41 -0.72
N VAL A 74 7.07 -4.27 -1.14
CA VAL A 74 7.17 -3.74 -2.51
C VAL A 74 8.15 -2.59 -2.49
N ASP A 75 9.34 -2.79 -3.05
CA ASP A 75 10.43 -1.80 -3.02
C ASP A 75 11.41 -2.09 -4.16
N PRO A 76 11.91 -1.07 -4.87
CA PRO A 76 12.95 -1.27 -5.90
C PRO A 76 14.22 -1.93 -5.35
N ARG A 77 14.50 -1.69 -4.08
CA ARG A 77 15.69 -2.19 -3.38
C ARG A 77 15.32 -3.30 -2.40
N ARG A 78 16.14 -4.33 -2.32
CA ARG A 78 16.03 -5.33 -1.26
C ARG A 78 16.52 -4.74 0.07
N SER A 79 15.65 -3.92 0.65
CA SER A 79 15.88 -3.20 1.91
C SER A 79 16.01 -4.14 3.11
N GLU A 80 16.35 -3.60 4.28
CA GLU A 80 16.45 -4.36 5.53
C GLU A 80 15.12 -5.05 5.87
N THR A 81 14.00 -4.37 5.62
CA THR A 81 12.67 -4.96 5.80
C THR A 81 12.38 -6.01 4.72
N ALA A 82 12.77 -5.77 3.47
CA ALA A 82 12.58 -6.74 2.39
C ALA A 82 13.37 -8.05 2.60
N ARG A 83 14.49 -8.00 3.34
CA ARG A 83 15.30 -9.20 3.65
C ARG A 83 14.62 -10.14 4.65
N VAL A 84 13.71 -9.64 5.45
CA VAL A 84 12.97 -10.43 6.46
C VAL A 84 11.53 -10.67 6.04
N ALA A 85 11.09 -10.13 4.91
CA ALA A 85 9.76 -10.33 4.37
C ALA A 85 9.55 -11.74 3.84
N ASP A 86 8.32 -12.21 3.90
CA ASP A 86 7.89 -13.48 3.28
C ASP A 86 7.92 -13.38 1.75
N LEU A 87 7.70 -12.17 1.23
CA LEU A 87 7.80 -11.88 -0.20
C LEU A 87 8.35 -10.46 -0.41
N HIS A 88 9.38 -10.35 -1.25
CA HIS A 88 9.86 -9.09 -1.80
C HIS A 88 9.48 -8.99 -3.27
N VAL A 89 8.78 -7.91 -3.62
CA VAL A 89 8.38 -7.59 -4.99
C VAL A 89 9.18 -6.38 -5.45
N PRO A 90 10.17 -6.55 -6.32
CA PRO A 90 10.89 -5.43 -6.90
C PRO A 90 9.96 -4.67 -7.84
N ILE A 91 9.84 -3.37 -7.63
CA ILE A 91 9.03 -2.47 -8.45
C ILE A 91 9.90 -1.46 -9.17
N ARG A 92 9.49 -1.02 -10.36
CA ARG A 92 10.14 0.11 -11.03
C ARG A 92 9.86 1.40 -10.24
N PRO A 93 10.88 2.23 -9.93
CA PRO A 93 10.66 3.53 -9.29
C PRO A 93 9.61 4.35 -10.02
N GLY A 94 8.61 4.87 -9.29
CA GLY A 94 7.49 5.63 -9.86
C GLY A 94 6.35 4.77 -10.42
N GLY A 95 6.44 3.45 -10.33
CA GLY A 95 5.38 2.52 -10.76
C GLY A 95 4.28 2.27 -9.72
N ASP A 96 4.38 2.87 -8.55
CA ASP A 96 3.52 2.59 -7.39
C ASP A 96 2.03 2.82 -7.67
N ALA A 97 1.68 3.93 -8.31
CA ALA A 97 0.30 4.24 -8.66
C ALA A 97 -0.29 3.18 -9.63
N ALA A 98 0.48 2.76 -10.64
CA ALA A 98 0.05 1.72 -11.58
C ALA A 98 -0.13 0.37 -10.87
N PHE A 99 0.81 0.01 -9.99
CA PHE A 99 0.73 -1.20 -9.18
C PHE A 99 -0.52 -1.22 -8.28
N LEU A 100 -0.78 -0.14 -7.55
CA LEU A 100 -1.92 -0.02 -6.65
C LEU A 100 -3.26 0.02 -7.39
N LEU A 101 -3.33 0.71 -8.53
CA LEU A 101 -4.51 0.69 -9.39
C LEU A 101 -4.81 -0.72 -9.92
N ALA A 102 -3.78 -1.45 -10.37
CA ALA A 102 -3.97 -2.83 -10.83
C ALA A 102 -4.42 -3.74 -9.69
N LEU A 103 -3.82 -3.63 -8.51
CA LEU A 103 -4.20 -4.40 -7.32
C LEU A 103 -5.66 -4.14 -6.94
N ALA A 104 -6.08 -2.87 -6.86
CA ALA A 104 -7.46 -2.48 -6.60
C ALA A 104 -8.42 -2.99 -7.68
N ALA A 105 -8.03 -2.91 -8.96
CA ALA A 105 -8.83 -3.41 -10.08
C ALA A 105 -9.07 -4.93 -9.98
N VAL A 106 -8.06 -5.70 -9.61
CA VAL A 106 -8.20 -7.15 -9.40
C VAL A 106 -9.16 -7.45 -8.26
N ILE A 107 -9.04 -6.77 -7.12
CA ILE A 107 -9.94 -6.94 -5.96
C ILE A 107 -11.39 -6.64 -6.34
N VAL A 108 -11.62 -5.55 -7.08
CA VAL A 108 -12.97 -5.16 -7.51
C VAL A 108 -13.55 -6.15 -8.53
N ARG A 109 -12.75 -6.58 -9.50
CA ARG A 109 -13.20 -7.52 -10.55
C ARG A 109 -13.51 -8.91 -10.00
N SER A 110 -12.77 -9.35 -8.98
CA SER A 110 -13.00 -10.64 -8.31
C SER A 110 -14.22 -10.64 -7.38
N GLY A 111 -14.85 -9.48 -7.13
CA GLY A 111 -15.94 -9.35 -6.18
C GLY A 111 -15.51 -9.42 -4.71
N ALA A 112 -14.21 -9.37 -4.43
CA ALA A 112 -13.67 -9.45 -3.07
C ALA A 112 -13.75 -8.11 -2.30
N ALA A 113 -14.14 -7.02 -2.95
CA ALA A 113 -14.35 -5.72 -2.31
C ALA A 113 -15.55 -5.78 -1.35
N ASN A 114 -15.37 -5.33 -0.11
CA ASN A 114 -16.46 -5.29 0.87
C ASN A 114 -17.45 -4.15 0.59
N GLY A 115 -18.42 -4.42 -0.28
CA GLY A 115 -19.41 -3.44 -0.72
C GLY A 115 -20.27 -2.85 0.41
N ALA A 116 -20.49 -3.58 1.50
CA ALA A 116 -21.24 -3.05 2.64
C ALA A 116 -20.44 -1.96 3.37
N VAL A 117 -19.15 -2.22 3.65
CA VAL A 117 -18.25 -1.24 4.26
C VAL A 117 -18.07 -0.03 3.36
N ILE A 118 -17.81 -0.26 2.06
CA ILE A 118 -17.61 0.82 1.09
C ILE A 118 -18.83 1.75 1.07
N ARG A 119 -20.04 1.24 0.95
CA ARG A 119 -21.27 2.06 0.95
C ARG A 119 -21.52 2.80 2.26
N ALA A 120 -21.12 2.20 3.37
CA ALA A 120 -21.28 2.82 4.69
C ALA A 120 -20.28 3.95 4.97
N THR A 121 -19.07 3.88 4.38
CA THR A 121 -17.94 4.75 4.77
C THR A 121 -17.44 5.66 3.68
N THR A 122 -17.87 5.48 2.42
CA THR A 122 -17.36 6.25 1.28
C THR A 122 -18.46 6.90 0.46
N ARG A 123 -18.07 7.91 -0.33
CA ARG A 123 -18.93 8.57 -1.32
C ARG A 123 -18.29 8.48 -2.71
N GLY A 124 -19.11 8.42 -3.76
CA GLY A 124 -18.63 8.41 -5.15
C GLY A 124 -18.08 7.06 -5.62
N TRP A 125 -18.36 5.98 -4.91
CA TRP A 125 -17.85 4.65 -5.21
C TRP A 125 -18.20 4.19 -6.63
N ASP A 126 -19.44 4.40 -7.10
CA ASP A 126 -19.89 3.89 -8.41
C ASP A 126 -19.01 4.41 -9.57
N ALA A 127 -18.60 5.68 -9.49
CA ALA A 127 -17.72 6.28 -10.48
C ALA A 127 -16.31 5.69 -10.45
N ILE A 128 -15.80 5.37 -9.25
CA ILE A 128 -14.49 4.75 -9.08
C ILE A 128 -14.53 3.28 -9.47
N GLU A 129 -15.56 2.54 -9.10
CA GLU A 129 -15.72 1.13 -9.47
C GLU A 129 -15.69 0.94 -10.98
N ALA A 130 -16.45 1.74 -11.73
CA ALA A 130 -16.48 1.67 -13.18
C ALA A 130 -15.08 1.89 -13.79
N ARG A 131 -14.31 2.85 -13.26
CA ARG A 131 -12.93 3.11 -13.69
C ARG A 131 -11.99 1.95 -13.35
N LEU A 132 -12.05 1.41 -12.13
CA LEU A 132 -11.24 0.27 -11.72
C LEU A 132 -11.53 -0.97 -12.58
N ARG A 133 -12.79 -1.21 -12.93
CA ARG A 133 -13.16 -2.30 -13.84
C ARG A 133 -12.60 -2.12 -15.26
N ALA A 134 -12.35 -0.89 -15.71
CA ALA A 134 -11.80 -0.57 -17.02
C ALA A 134 -10.26 -0.53 -17.06
N ILE A 135 -9.56 -0.68 -15.93
CA ILE A 135 -8.09 -0.63 -15.87
C ILE A 135 -7.47 -1.73 -16.73
N ASP A 136 -6.52 -1.36 -17.57
CA ASP A 136 -5.68 -2.31 -18.32
C ASP A 136 -4.57 -2.84 -17.38
N LEU A 137 -4.70 -4.11 -16.99
CA LEU A 137 -3.76 -4.75 -16.07
C LEU A 137 -2.39 -4.98 -16.70
N ASP A 138 -2.34 -5.24 -18.01
CA ASP A 138 -1.07 -5.48 -18.71
C ASP A 138 -0.29 -4.18 -18.86
N ALA A 139 -0.97 -3.08 -19.19
CA ALA A 139 -0.37 -1.75 -19.21
C ALA A 139 0.15 -1.33 -17.83
N CYS A 140 -0.59 -1.63 -16.76
CA CYS A 140 -0.15 -1.38 -15.39
C CYS A 140 1.07 -2.22 -15.02
N ALA A 141 1.07 -3.53 -15.32
CA ALA A 141 2.19 -4.44 -15.08
C ALA A 141 3.45 -3.97 -15.82
N GLN A 142 3.31 -3.60 -17.09
CA GLN A 142 4.40 -3.03 -17.87
C GLN A 142 4.94 -1.72 -17.27
N SER A 143 4.06 -0.84 -16.80
CA SER A 143 4.41 0.43 -16.20
C SER A 143 5.18 0.26 -14.89
N CYS A 144 4.68 -0.57 -13.98
CA CYS A 144 5.31 -0.79 -12.68
C CYS A 144 6.45 -1.80 -12.70
N GLY A 145 6.58 -2.60 -13.76
CA GLY A 145 7.63 -3.63 -13.89
C GLY A 145 7.38 -4.86 -13.01
N VAL A 146 6.17 -5.03 -12.48
CA VAL A 146 5.77 -6.20 -11.71
C VAL A 146 4.92 -7.10 -12.60
N PRO A 147 5.22 -8.42 -12.72
CA PRO A 147 4.42 -9.33 -13.52
C PRO A 147 2.94 -9.34 -13.11
N ARG A 148 2.06 -9.38 -14.08
CA ARG A 148 0.60 -9.37 -13.88
C ARG A 148 0.17 -10.49 -12.90
N GLU A 149 0.69 -11.69 -13.07
CA GLU A 149 0.39 -12.85 -12.22
C GLU A 149 0.75 -12.59 -10.76
N THR A 150 1.85 -11.85 -10.52
CA THR A 150 2.27 -11.44 -9.18
C THR A 150 1.27 -10.45 -8.57
N ILE A 151 0.82 -9.47 -9.35
CA ILE A 151 -0.20 -8.49 -8.90
C ILE A 151 -1.51 -9.20 -8.58
N GLU A 152 -1.96 -10.10 -9.45
CA GLU A 152 -3.19 -10.86 -9.26
C GLU A 152 -3.13 -11.78 -8.05
N SER A 153 -1.98 -12.46 -7.83
CA SER A 153 -1.79 -13.30 -6.64
C SER A 153 -1.80 -12.48 -5.37
N LEU A 154 -1.08 -11.36 -5.35
CA LEU A 154 -1.05 -10.44 -4.19
C LEU A 154 -2.43 -9.87 -3.87
N ALA A 155 -3.19 -9.49 -4.89
CA ALA A 155 -4.53 -8.95 -4.71
C ALA A 155 -5.47 -10.01 -4.08
N ARG A 156 -5.39 -11.27 -4.54
CA ARG A 156 -6.16 -12.37 -3.95
C ARG A 156 -5.77 -12.63 -2.50
N ASP A 157 -4.48 -12.73 -2.22
CA ASP A 157 -3.97 -12.98 -0.87
C ASP A 157 -4.35 -11.85 0.09
N PHE A 158 -4.20 -10.59 -0.35
CA PHE A 158 -4.56 -9.41 0.42
C PHE A 158 -6.05 -9.37 0.75
N ALA A 159 -6.90 -9.68 -0.23
CA ALA A 159 -8.35 -9.66 -0.07
C ALA A 159 -8.87 -10.87 0.72
N ALA A 160 -8.18 -12.01 0.68
CA ALA A 160 -8.55 -13.21 1.41
C ALA A 160 -8.13 -13.19 2.89
N ALA A 161 -7.17 -12.36 3.26
CA ALA A 161 -6.72 -12.22 4.65
C ALA A 161 -7.85 -11.66 5.51
N LYS A 162 -8.00 -12.20 6.73
CA LYS A 162 -9.01 -11.76 7.69
C LYS A 162 -8.85 -10.27 8.03
N THR A 163 -7.60 -9.84 8.17
CA THR A 163 -7.23 -8.44 8.37
C THR A 163 -6.03 -8.12 7.49
N SER A 164 -6.14 -7.10 6.66
CA SER A 164 -5.07 -6.67 5.77
C SER A 164 -4.87 -5.17 5.85
N VAL A 165 -3.62 -4.72 5.72
CA VAL A 165 -3.28 -3.31 5.70
C VAL A 165 -2.20 -3.03 4.65
N ALA A 166 -2.37 -1.94 3.89
CA ALA A 166 -1.35 -1.38 3.04
C ALA A 166 -0.70 -0.19 3.76
N TYR A 167 0.61 -0.23 3.88
CA TYR A 167 1.41 0.81 4.51
C TYR A 167 2.44 1.34 3.53
N SER A 168 2.39 2.63 3.28
CA SER A 168 3.34 3.29 2.38
C SER A 168 4.06 4.45 3.05
N ARG A 169 5.24 4.81 2.48
CA ARG A 169 6.05 5.92 2.96
C ARG A 169 6.63 6.72 1.79
N VAL A 170 7.71 7.43 2.07
CA VAL A 170 8.37 8.38 1.16
C VAL A 170 8.64 7.82 -0.24
N GLY A 171 8.91 6.54 -0.38
CA GLY A 171 9.14 5.91 -1.67
C GLY A 171 7.94 6.04 -2.62
N VAL A 172 6.72 5.96 -2.10
CA VAL A 172 5.48 6.19 -2.86
C VAL A 172 5.23 7.69 -3.06
N CYS A 173 5.43 8.50 -2.00
CA CYS A 173 5.15 9.94 -2.04
C CYS A 173 6.01 10.69 -3.08
N ASN A 174 7.26 10.29 -3.27
CA ASN A 174 8.20 10.97 -4.16
C ASN A 174 8.02 10.64 -5.66
N ALA A 175 6.99 9.87 -6.00
CA ALA A 175 6.64 9.56 -7.39
C ALA A 175 5.76 10.67 -8.00
N ARG A 176 5.77 10.76 -9.36
CA ARG A 176 4.94 11.72 -10.12
C ARG A 176 3.46 11.70 -9.73
N PHE A 177 2.94 10.53 -9.37
CA PHE A 177 1.55 10.31 -8.98
C PHE A 177 1.41 9.93 -7.48
N GLY A 178 2.33 10.39 -6.63
CA GLY A 178 2.37 10.01 -5.22
C GLY A 178 1.11 10.36 -4.41
N THR A 179 0.35 11.38 -4.81
CA THR A 179 -0.96 11.70 -4.16
C THR A 179 -2.05 10.70 -4.57
N LEU A 180 -1.96 10.10 -5.76
CA LEU A 180 -2.91 9.10 -6.26
C LEU A 180 -2.59 7.71 -5.68
N ALA A 181 -1.32 7.41 -5.50
CA ALA A 181 -0.84 6.17 -4.92
C ALA A 181 -0.98 6.16 -3.39
#